data_7ed2ade670335ea0f46f3f5b9e1ca8dc
#
_entry.id   7ed2ade670335ea0f46f3f5b9e1ca8dc
#
_cell.length_a   1.000
_cell.length_b   1.000
_cell.length_c   1.000
_cell.angle_alpha   90.00
_cell.angle_beta   90.00
_cell.angle_gamma   90.00
#
_symmetry.space_group_name_H-M   'P 1'
#
loop_
_entity.id
_entity.type
_entity.pdbx_description
1 polymer ?
#
loop_
_entity_poly.entity_id
_entity_poly.type
_entity_poly.pdbx_seq_one_letter_code
_entity_poly.pdbx_strand_id
1 'polypeptide(L)'
;STTGAEALYSDMGHVGKANIYASWPFVKAALILNYLGQGAWLLANNSNPQMLAMDIVNPFYMMLPEPLRPFAIVLSAVAAIIASQALITGAFSLVSEASRLDLMPHMQVFYPAETKGQLYIPMVNNVMLVGCVIVVLLFQNSAHMEAAYGLAITLTMMCTTLLLFFYLHEERKLKVAPWIFAAFFLLLEGFFFVSSLTKFFHGGYFTILMAALIMGIMVCWYNGTAVEQRQFTLLN
;
A
#
# COMPACT_ATOMS: atom_id res chain seq x y z
N SER A 1 3.28 11.29 -0.35
CA SER A 1 1.99 12.00 -0.39
C SER A 1 0.82 11.19 -0.96
N THR A 2 1.08 10.07 -1.63
CA THR A 2 0.04 9.17 -2.20
C THR A 2 -0.18 7.92 -1.37
N THR A 3 0.44 7.85 -0.21
CA THR A 3 0.37 6.74 0.74
C THR A 3 -0.95 6.74 1.48
N GLY A 4 -1.53 5.56 1.69
CA GLY A 4 -2.76 5.36 2.45
C GLY A 4 -4.01 5.07 1.61
N ALA A 5 -3.94 5.14 0.28
CA ALA A 5 -5.05 4.77 -0.59
C ALA A 5 -5.39 3.28 -0.46
N GLU A 6 -4.39 2.42 -0.31
CA GLU A 6 -4.57 0.97 -0.11
C GLU A 6 -5.35 0.67 1.17
N ALA A 7 -4.99 1.32 2.29
CA ALA A 7 -5.70 1.18 3.55
C ALA A 7 -7.15 1.67 3.43
N LEU A 8 -7.36 2.79 2.73
CA LEU A 8 -8.69 3.32 2.46
C LEU A 8 -9.54 2.34 1.65
N TYR A 9 -9.00 1.77 0.57
CA TYR A 9 -9.73 0.82 -0.27
C TYR A 9 -10.12 -0.44 0.49
N SER A 10 -9.28 -0.92 1.40
CA SER A 10 -9.58 -2.06 2.26
C SER A 10 -10.81 -1.81 3.13
N ASP A 11 -10.97 -0.61 3.68
CA ASP A 11 -12.04 -0.27 4.60
C ASP A 11 -13.31 0.26 3.91
N MET A 12 -13.23 0.69 2.65
CA MET A 12 -14.38 1.26 1.93
C MET A 12 -15.58 0.34 1.86
N GLY A 13 -15.35 -0.97 1.75
CA GLY A 13 -16.39 -1.99 1.71
C GLY A 13 -17.19 -2.10 3.01
N HIS A 14 -16.57 -1.76 4.15
CA HIS A 14 -17.18 -1.90 5.49
C HIS A 14 -17.90 -0.64 5.96
N VAL A 15 -17.42 0.53 5.54
CA VAL A 15 -17.91 1.84 6.05
C VAL A 15 -19.24 2.26 5.42
N GLY A 16 -19.54 1.82 4.21
CA GLY A 16 -20.74 2.20 3.47
C GLY A 16 -20.61 3.52 2.73
N LYS A 17 -21.28 3.60 1.58
CA LYS A 17 -21.16 4.68 0.60
C LYS A 17 -21.54 6.07 1.16
N ALA A 18 -22.60 6.15 1.96
CA ALA A 18 -23.09 7.42 2.50
C ALA A 18 -22.10 8.08 3.47
N ASN A 19 -21.47 7.27 4.34
CA ASN A 19 -20.49 7.75 5.30
C ASN A 19 -19.22 8.27 4.60
N ILE A 20 -18.80 7.60 3.51
CA ILE A 20 -17.67 8.02 2.71
C ILE A 20 -17.94 9.38 2.05
N TYR A 21 -19.11 9.57 1.46
CA TYR A 21 -19.48 10.86 0.84
C TYR A 21 -19.53 12.02 1.84
N ALA A 22 -19.91 11.75 3.09
CA ALA A 22 -19.97 12.77 4.14
C ALA A 22 -18.57 13.13 4.66
N SER A 23 -17.70 12.15 4.89
CA SER A 23 -16.37 12.35 5.50
C SER A 23 -15.30 12.78 4.49
N TRP A 24 -15.39 12.33 3.25
CA TRP A 24 -14.33 12.49 2.24
C TRP A 24 -13.98 13.94 1.88
N PRO A 25 -14.96 14.87 1.71
CA PRO A 25 -14.62 16.27 1.45
C PRO A 25 -13.82 16.90 2.59
N PHE A 26 -14.16 16.60 3.85
CA PHE A 26 -13.44 17.08 5.02
C PHE A 26 -12.00 16.51 5.07
N VAL A 27 -11.85 15.21 4.86
CA VAL A 27 -10.55 14.55 4.83
C VAL A 27 -9.65 15.11 3.73
N LYS A 28 -10.20 15.31 2.51
CA LYS A 28 -9.44 15.93 1.40
C LYS A 28 -8.99 17.35 1.72
N ALA A 29 -9.88 18.18 2.27
CA ALA A 29 -9.53 19.54 2.64
C ALA A 29 -8.41 19.56 3.70
N ALA A 30 -8.52 18.72 4.73
CA ALA A 30 -7.50 18.57 5.78
C ALA A 30 -6.14 18.10 5.22
N LEU A 31 -6.14 17.14 4.30
CA LEU A 31 -4.91 16.67 3.64
C LEU A 31 -4.24 17.76 2.80
N ILE A 32 -5.02 18.48 1.99
CA ILE A 32 -4.50 19.57 1.16
C ILE A 32 -3.89 20.66 2.04
N LEU A 33 -4.59 21.07 3.10
CA LEU A 33 -4.08 22.07 4.05
C LEU A 33 -2.79 21.60 4.74
N ASN A 34 -2.74 20.34 5.13
CA ASN A 34 -1.55 19.76 5.75
C ASN A 34 -0.34 19.76 4.79
N TYR A 35 -0.52 19.35 3.53
CA TYR A 35 0.56 19.34 2.55
C TYR A 35 1.02 20.75 2.18
N LEU A 36 0.09 21.69 2.00
CA LEU A 36 0.44 23.09 1.75
C LEU A 36 1.15 23.71 2.95
N GLY A 37 0.74 23.39 4.18
CA GLY A 37 1.39 23.83 5.41
C GLY A 37 2.82 23.32 5.53
N GLN A 38 3.04 22.04 5.29
CA GLN A 38 4.39 21.45 5.29
C GLN A 38 5.26 22.04 4.20
N GLY A 39 4.73 22.23 2.98
CA GLY A 39 5.45 22.85 1.88
C GLY A 39 5.83 24.29 2.18
N ALA A 40 4.92 25.09 2.71
CA ALA A 40 5.18 26.47 3.11
C ALA A 40 6.26 26.56 4.22
N TRP A 41 6.18 25.67 5.21
CA TRP A 41 7.15 25.59 6.28
C TRP A 41 8.56 25.23 5.77
N LEU A 42 8.67 24.27 4.85
CA LEU A 42 9.92 23.90 4.20
C LEU A 42 10.52 25.07 3.41
N LEU A 43 9.72 25.79 2.64
CA LEU A 43 10.16 26.96 1.88
C LEU A 43 10.66 28.09 2.81
N ALA A 44 9.95 28.33 3.91
CA ALA A 44 10.33 29.36 4.88
C ALA A 44 11.64 29.01 5.63
N ASN A 45 11.94 27.75 5.83
CA ASN A 45 13.11 27.29 6.60
C ASN A 45 14.25 26.73 5.74
N ASN A 46 14.13 26.74 4.41
CA ASN A 46 15.13 26.16 3.50
C ASN A 46 16.53 26.79 3.62
N SER A 47 16.62 28.01 4.09
CA SER A 47 17.89 28.72 4.29
C SER A 47 18.45 28.60 5.73
N ASN A 48 17.84 27.83 6.60
CA ASN A 48 18.26 27.70 7.98
C ASN A 48 19.41 26.68 8.10
N PRO A 49 20.62 27.09 8.54
CA PRO A 49 21.77 26.20 8.67
C PRO A 49 21.56 25.02 9.61
N GLN A 50 20.72 25.20 10.62
CA GLN A 50 20.38 24.13 11.58
C GLN A 50 19.58 23.01 10.94
N MET A 51 18.73 23.32 9.94
CA MET A 51 17.97 22.31 9.21
C MET A 51 18.83 21.56 8.19
N LEU A 52 19.77 22.26 7.55
CA LEU A 52 20.73 21.65 6.60
C LEU A 52 21.69 20.68 7.29
N ALA A 53 21.90 20.82 8.60
CA ALA A 53 22.74 19.94 9.40
C ALA A 53 22.00 18.72 9.98
N MET A 54 20.68 18.61 9.81
CA MET A 54 19.89 17.48 10.29
C MET A 54 19.79 16.39 9.22
N ASP A 55 20.22 15.18 9.53
CA ASP A 55 20.12 14.01 8.64
C ASP A 55 18.66 13.63 8.31
N ILE A 56 17.74 13.91 9.23
CA ILE A 56 16.30 13.58 9.08
C ILE A 56 15.47 14.80 9.49
N VAL A 57 14.84 15.44 8.50
CA VAL A 57 13.89 16.54 8.71
C VAL A 57 12.49 16.00 8.60
N ASN A 58 11.73 16.05 9.69
CA ASN A 58 10.30 15.72 9.67
C ASN A 58 9.44 16.99 9.80
N PRO A 59 9.00 17.59 8.68
CA PRO A 59 8.29 18.86 8.66
C PRO A 59 7.02 18.86 9.50
N PHE A 60 6.30 17.73 9.52
CA PHE A 60 5.04 17.61 10.26
C PHE A 60 5.19 17.91 11.75
N TYR A 61 6.19 17.31 12.42
CA TYR A 61 6.42 17.55 13.85
C TYR A 61 7.12 18.88 14.12
N MET A 62 7.96 19.33 13.20
CA MET A 62 8.73 20.57 13.38
C MET A 62 7.89 21.84 13.23
N MET A 63 6.84 21.82 12.40
CA MET A 63 5.94 22.95 12.27
C MET A 63 4.99 23.14 13.46
N LEU A 64 4.86 22.10 14.31
CA LEU A 64 3.99 22.18 15.47
C LEU A 64 4.66 22.90 16.65
N PRO A 65 3.91 23.72 17.41
CA PRO A 65 4.39 24.28 18.68
C PRO A 65 4.86 23.19 19.64
N GLU A 66 5.92 23.46 20.40
CA GLU A 66 6.52 22.49 21.33
C GLU A 66 5.53 21.76 22.25
N PRO A 67 4.55 22.45 22.89
CA PRO A 67 3.61 21.78 23.78
C PRO A 67 2.65 20.81 23.07
N LEU A 68 2.44 20.96 21.75
CA LEU A 68 1.55 20.09 20.96
C LEU A 68 2.28 18.87 20.35
N ARG A 69 3.61 18.88 20.30
CA ARG A 69 4.40 17.77 19.72
C ARG A 69 4.13 16.41 20.37
N PRO A 70 4.12 16.27 21.73
CA PRO A 70 3.83 14.98 22.36
C PRO A 70 2.45 14.44 22.00
N PHE A 71 1.45 15.31 21.96
CA PHE A 71 0.09 14.95 21.54
C PHE A 71 0.04 14.46 20.09
N ALA A 72 0.73 15.16 19.18
CA ALA A 72 0.80 14.78 17.78
C ALA A 72 1.51 13.42 17.59
N ILE A 73 2.55 13.13 18.37
CA ILE A 73 3.25 11.83 18.33
C ILE A 73 2.31 10.71 18.76
N VAL A 74 1.59 10.87 19.87
CA VAL A 74 0.61 9.87 20.33
C VAL A 74 -0.50 9.67 19.30
N LEU A 75 -1.04 10.77 18.75
CA LEU A 75 -2.09 10.72 17.73
C LEU A 75 -1.62 10.00 16.48
N SER A 76 -0.41 10.29 16.00
CA SER A 76 0.15 9.62 14.82
C SER A 76 0.44 8.14 15.08
N ALA A 77 0.85 7.76 16.29
CA ALA A 77 1.03 6.35 16.66
C ALA A 77 -0.31 5.60 16.64
N VAL A 78 -1.37 6.18 17.19
CA VAL A 78 -2.73 5.60 17.13
C VAL A 78 -3.21 5.48 15.69
N ALA A 79 -3.00 6.51 14.87
CA ALA A 79 -3.35 6.48 13.44
C ALA A 79 -2.58 5.37 12.71
N ALA A 80 -1.29 5.16 13.01
CA ALA A 80 -0.49 4.09 12.42
C ALA A 80 -1.02 2.69 12.82
N ILE A 81 -1.46 2.51 14.06
CA ILE A 81 -2.08 1.25 14.52
C ILE A 81 -3.35 0.96 13.71
N ILE A 82 -4.24 1.95 13.54
CA ILE A 82 -5.48 1.80 12.77
C ILE A 82 -5.17 1.49 11.30
N ALA A 83 -4.21 2.20 10.69
CA ALA A 83 -3.80 1.95 9.31
C ALA A 83 -3.21 0.53 9.14
N SER A 84 -2.44 0.03 10.11
CA SER A 84 -1.90 -1.33 10.05
C SER A 84 -3.00 -2.40 10.09
N GLN A 85 -4.05 -2.19 10.89
CA GLN A 85 -5.20 -3.11 10.93
C GLN A 85 -5.92 -3.17 9.59
N ALA A 86 -6.13 -2.03 8.92
CA ALA A 86 -6.73 -1.97 7.59
C ALA A 86 -5.90 -2.74 6.56
N LEU A 87 -4.56 -2.58 6.58
CA LEU A 87 -3.66 -3.31 5.69
C LEU A 87 -3.67 -4.82 5.93
N ILE A 88 -3.74 -5.26 7.19
CA ILE A 88 -3.86 -6.68 7.54
C ILE A 88 -5.15 -7.27 6.98
N THR A 89 -6.27 -6.57 7.15
CA THR A 89 -7.57 -6.99 6.61
C THR A 89 -7.54 -7.07 5.08
N GLY A 90 -6.91 -6.09 4.42
CA GLY A 90 -6.69 -6.09 2.98
C GLY A 90 -5.85 -7.28 2.51
N ALA A 91 -4.78 -7.61 3.24
CA ALA A 91 -3.95 -8.77 2.95
C ALA A 91 -4.72 -10.09 3.04
N PHE A 92 -5.58 -10.26 4.06
CA PHE A 92 -6.42 -11.44 4.16
C PHE A 92 -7.38 -11.57 2.97
N SER A 93 -7.99 -10.47 2.55
CA SER A 93 -8.89 -10.44 1.39
C SER A 93 -8.16 -10.81 0.10
N LEU A 94 -6.96 -10.26 -0.13
CA LEU A 94 -6.13 -10.57 -1.30
C LEU A 94 -5.71 -12.04 -1.34
N VAL A 95 -5.25 -12.58 -0.21
CA VAL A 95 -4.84 -14.00 -0.13
C VAL A 95 -6.03 -14.94 -0.29
N SER A 96 -7.18 -14.61 0.29
CA SER A 96 -8.41 -15.37 0.10
C SER A 96 -8.82 -15.43 -1.38
N GLU A 97 -8.72 -14.30 -2.09
CA GLU A 97 -9.05 -14.22 -3.51
C GLU A 97 -8.01 -14.94 -4.38
N ALA A 98 -6.72 -14.84 -4.05
CA ALA A 98 -5.67 -15.60 -4.71
C ALA A 98 -5.85 -17.13 -4.54
N SER A 99 -6.30 -17.56 -3.36
CA SER A 99 -6.63 -18.96 -3.09
C SER A 99 -7.84 -19.45 -3.90
N ARG A 100 -8.86 -18.60 -4.08
CA ARG A 100 -10.02 -18.92 -4.93
C ARG A 100 -9.69 -19.05 -6.41
N LEU A 101 -8.64 -18.34 -6.86
CA LEU A 101 -8.14 -18.38 -8.22
C LEU A 101 -7.09 -19.49 -8.44
N ASP A 102 -6.90 -20.39 -7.48
CA ASP A 102 -5.88 -21.44 -7.49
C ASP A 102 -4.43 -20.92 -7.67
N LEU A 103 -4.19 -19.65 -7.33
CA LEU A 103 -2.87 -19.03 -7.36
C LEU A 103 -2.07 -19.25 -6.07
N MET A 104 -2.74 -19.62 -4.99
CA MET A 104 -2.16 -19.92 -3.68
C MET A 104 -2.80 -21.16 -3.06
N PRO A 105 -2.09 -21.87 -2.15
CA PRO A 105 -2.65 -23.01 -1.44
C PRO A 105 -3.91 -22.62 -0.66
N HIS A 106 -4.87 -23.52 -0.61
CA HIS A 106 -6.10 -23.34 0.16
C HIS A 106 -5.76 -23.32 1.66
N MET A 107 -5.98 -22.17 2.28
CA MET A 107 -5.73 -21.94 3.69
C MET A 107 -7.02 -21.95 4.48
N GLN A 108 -6.93 -22.29 5.77
CA GLN A 108 -8.10 -22.23 6.66
C GLN A 108 -8.48 -20.75 6.89
N VAL A 109 -9.70 -20.41 6.49
CA VAL A 109 -10.28 -19.08 6.66
C VAL A 109 -11.30 -19.17 7.79
N PHE A 110 -11.12 -18.31 8.78
CA PHE A 110 -12.07 -18.15 9.87
C PHE A 110 -12.88 -16.88 9.67
N TYR A 111 -14.17 -16.97 9.98
CA TYR A 111 -15.10 -15.84 9.93
C TYR A 111 -15.49 -15.48 11.36
N PRO A 112 -14.81 -14.51 12.00
CA PRO A 112 -15.03 -14.21 13.43
C PRO A 112 -16.36 -13.54 13.73
N ALA A 113 -17.05 -12.97 12.73
CA ALA A 113 -18.35 -12.36 12.89
C ALA A 113 -19.35 -12.83 11.83
N GLU A 114 -20.65 -12.79 12.17
CA GLU A 114 -21.75 -13.07 11.22
C GLU A 114 -21.86 -12.01 10.11
N THR A 115 -21.22 -10.86 10.29
CA THR A 115 -21.16 -9.79 9.28
C THR A 115 -20.25 -10.21 8.15
N LYS A 116 -20.79 -10.25 6.92
CA LYS A 116 -20.04 -10.54 5.70
C LYS A 116 -18.88 -9.56 5.57
N GLY A 117 -17.65 -10.07 5.53
CA GLY A 117 -16.46 -9.29 5.19
C GLY A 117 -15.29 -9.36 6.17
N GLN A 118 -15.49 -9.84 7.39
CA GLN A 118 -14.38 -10.07 8.31
C GLN A 118 -13.78 -11.46 8.08
N LEU A 119 -12.57 -11.48 7.53
CA LEU A 119 -11.79 -12.68 7.27
C LEU A 119 -10.60 -12.71 8.22
N TYR A 120 -10.28 -13.88 8.76
CA TYR A 120 -9.06 -14.11 9.52
C TYR A 120 -8.36 -15.36 9.02
N ILE A 121 -7.10 -15.22 8.63
CA ILE A 121 -6.25 -16.30 8.13
C ILE A 121 -5.00 -16.37 9.02
N PRO A 122 -4.94 -17.31 9.98
CA PRO A 122 -3.85 -17.37 10.97
C PRO A 122 -2.47 -17.49 10.34
N MET A 123 -2.35 -18.28 9.27
CA MET A 123 -1.07 -18.47 8.56
C MET A 123 -0.55 -17.14 7.99
N VAL A 124 -1.41 -16.37 7.32
CA VAL A 124 -1.05 -15.07 6.76
C VAL A 124 -0.67 -14.08 7.86
N ASN A 125 -1.45 -14.06 8.96
CA ASN A 125 -1.16 -13.20 10.10
C ASN A 125 0.24 -13.48 10.69
N ASN A 126 0.59 -14.76 10.88
CA ASN A 126 1.89 -15.14 11.40
C ASN A 126 3.03 -14.79 10.43
N VAL A 127 2.85 -15.03 9.13
CA VAL A 127 3.83 -14.68 8.09
C VAL A 127 4.05 -13.16 8.06
N MET A 128 2.98 -12.37 8.15
CA MET A 128 3.08 -10.90 8.21
C MET A 128 3.78 -10.43 9.49
N LEU A 129 3.48 -11.03 10.65
CA LEU A 129 4.15 -10.71 11.90
C LEU A 129 5.66 -10.96 11.80
N VAL A 130 6.05 -12.16 11.36
CA VAL A 130 7.47 -12.52 11.17
C VAL A 130 8.12 -11.60 10.14
N GLY A 131 7.46 -11.32 9.02
CA GLY A 131 7.93 -10.39 8.01
C GLY A 131 8.17 -8.98 8.56
N CYS A 132 7.24 -8.44 9.33
CA CYS A 132 7.39 -7.14 9.98
C CYS A 132 8.59 -7.11 10.94
N VAL A 133 8.75 -8.15 11.77
CA VAL A 133 9.89 -8.24 12.69
C VAL A 133 11.21 -8.28 11.92
N ILE A 134 11.30 -9.10 10.87
CA ILE A 134 12.48 -9.18 10.00
C ILE A 134 12.80 -7.81 9.39
N VAL A 135 11.83 -7.12 8.83
CA VAL A 135 12.00 -5.80 8.20
C VAL A 135 12.53 -4.77 9.21
N VAL A 136 11.95 -4.74 10.41
CA VAL A 136 12.39 -3.82 11.47
C VAL A 136 13.83 -4.11 11.91
N LEU A 137 14.20 -5.39 12.06
CA LEU A 137 15.55 -5.79 12.44
C LEU A 137 16.58 -5.54 11.34
N LEU A 138 16.20 -5.71 10.07
CA LEU A 138 17.09 -5.49 8.92
C LEU A 138 17.37 -4.02 8.68
N PHE A 139 16.35 -3.19 8.69
CA PHE A 139 16.50 -1.80 8.28
C PHE A 139 16.94 -0.88 9.42
N GLN A 140 16.43 -1.06 10.65
CA GLN A 140 16.75 -0.28 11.85
C GLN A 140 16.66 1.26 11.66
N ASN A 141 16.41 1.72 10.43
CA ASN A 141 16.34 3.12 10.04
C ASN A 141 15.07 3.36 9.19
N SER A 142 14.30 4.39 9.55
CA SER A 142 13.07 4.75 8.85
C SER A 142 13.29 5.13 7.38
N ALA A 143 14.42 5.76 7.05
CA ALA A 143 14.71 6.19 5.68
C ALA A 143 14.81 5.01 4.69
N HIS A 144 15.39 3.88 5.11
CA HIS A 144 15.44 2.66 4.29
C HIS A 144 14.07 2.00 4.15
N MET A 145 13.27 2.01 5.21
CA MET A 145 11.88 1.50 5.16
C MET A 145 11.02 2.35 4.23
N GLU A 146 11.17 3.68 4.26
CA GLU A 146 10.48 4.61 3.34
C GLU A 146 10.87 4.37 1.88
N ALA A 147 12.14 4.04 1.60
CA ALA A 147 12.59 3.72 0.25
C ALA A 147 11.94 2.43 -0.29
N ALA A 148 11.90 1.37 0.54
CA ALA A 148 11.24 0.12 0.19
C ALA A 148 9.73 0.32 -0.05
N TYR A 149 9.07 1.04 0.85
CA TYR A 149 7.65 1.34 0.79
C TYR A 149 7.30 2.22 -0.42
N GLY A 150 8.10 3.26 -0.68
CA GLY A 150 7.88 4.15 -1.82
C GLY A 150 7.91 3.42 -3.17
N LEU A 151 8.84 2.46 -3.34
CA LEU A 151 8.90 1.65 -4.55
C LEU A 151 7.69 0.72 -4.68
N ALA A 152 7.26 0.08 -3.58
CA ALA A 152 6.09 -0.78 -3.56
C ALA A 152 4.83 -0.03 -4.01
N ILE A 153 4.60 1.15 -3.43
CA ILE A 153 3.43 1.98 -3.74
C ILE A 153 3.42 2.44 -5.19
N THR A 154 4.54 2.94 -5.71
CA THR A 154 4.59 3.42 -7.09
C THR A 154 4.31 2.32 -8.09
N LEU A 155 4.83 1.11 -7.86
CA LEU A 155 4.51 -0.07 -8.68
C LEU A 155 3.02 -0.44 -8.59
N THR A 156 2.45 -0.47 -7.39
CA THR A 156 1.03 -0.77 -7.19
C THR A 156 0.13 0.27 -7.88
N MET A 157 0.48 1.56 -7.80
CA MET A 157 -0.26 2.62 -8.49
C MET A 157 -0.25 2.41 -10.00
N MET A 158 0.92 2.14 -10.60
CA MET A 158 1.03 1.86 -12.03
C MET A 158 0.18 0.64 -12.44
N CYS A 159 0.22 -0.44 -11.66
CA CYS A 159 -0.63 -1.61 -11.89
C CYS A 159 -2.12 -1.26 -11.81
N THR A 160 -2.52 -0.46 -10.81
CA THR A 160 -3.91 -0.03 -10.64
C THR A 160 -4.39 0.83 -11.82
N THR A 161 -3.55 1.75 -12.29
CA THR A 161 -3.85 2.58 -13.46
C THR A 161 -4.00 1.74 -14.73
N LEU A 162 -3.14 0.73 -14.94
CA LEU A 162 -3.26 -0.20 -16.06
C LEU A 162 -4.54 -1.04 -15.97
N LEU A 163 -4.85 -1.60 -14.81
CA LEU A 163 -6.08 -2.38 -14.61
C LEU A 163 -7.33 -1.53 -14.86
N LEU A 164 -7.32 -0.28 -14.36
CA LEU A 164 -8.43 0.64 -14.58
C LEU A 164 -8.56 1.03 -16.05
N PHE A 165 -7.44 1.19 -16.77
CA PHE A 165 -7.44 1.41 -18.21
C PHE A 165 -8.14 0.25 -18.94
N PHE A 166 -7.76 -1.01 -18.68
CA PHE A 166 -8.39 -2.17 -19.28
C PHE A 166 -9.87 -2.26 -18.94
N TYR A 167 -10.25 -2.02 -17.68
CA TYR A 167 -11.64 -2.00 -17.26
C TYR A 167 -12.48 -0.96 -18.01
N LEU A 168 -11.97 0.27 -18.12
CA LEU A 168 -12.68 1.34 -18.84
C LEU A 168 -12.77 1.09 -20.35
N HIS A 169 -11.74 0.46 -20.91
CA HIS A 169 -11.68 0.18 -22.36
C HIS A 169 -12.59 -1.00 -22.73
N GLU A 170 -12.48 -2.13 -22.04
CA GLU A 170 -13.18 -3.37 -22.37
C GLU A 170 -14.62 -3.38 -21.82
N GLU A 171 -14.81 -3.14 -20.52
CA GLU A 171 -16.11 -3.24 -19.87
C GLU A 171 -17.00 -2.02 -20.16
N ARG A 172 -16.45 -0.82 -20.06
CA ARG A 172 -17.20 0.41 -20.29
C ARG A 172 -17.20 0.86 -21.75
N LYS A 173 -16.42 0.20 -22.64
CA LYS A 173 -16.31 0.46 -24.08
C LYS A 173 -16.05 1.93 -24.44
N LEU A 174 -15.35 2.64 -23.56
CA LEU A 174 -14.96 4.03 -23.79
C LEU A 174 -13.77 4.05 -24.76
N LYS A 175 -13.87 4.85 -25.85
CA LYS A 175 -12.84 4.82 -26.90
C LYS A 175 -11.65 5.73 -26.62
N VAL A 176 -11.86 6.94 -26.12
CA VAL A 176 -10.81 7.96 -25.99
C VAL A 176 -10.46 8.25 -24.52
N ALA A 177 -11.44 8.31 -23.64
CA ALA A 177 -11.23 8.66 -22.24
C ALA A 177 -10.22 7.77 -21.51
N PRO A 178 -10.17 6.42 -21.70
CA PRO A 178 -9.18 5.56 -21.06
C PRO A 178 -7.75 5.90 -21.47
N TRP A 179 -7.51 6.25 -22.73
CA TRP A 179 -6.18 6.60 -23.24
C TRP A 179 -5.66 7.91 -22.64
N ILE A 180 -6.50 8.94 -22.55
CA ILE A 180 -6.15 10.22 -21.93
C ILE A 180 -5.87 10.01 -20.45
N PHE A 181 -6.73 9.25 -19.77
CA PHE A 181 -6.57 8.90 -18.35
C PHE A 181 -5.24 8.17 -18.11
N ALA A 182 -5.00 7.06 -18.83
CA ALA A 182 -3.80 6.26 -18.67
C ALA A 182 -2.53 7.07 -18.98
N ALA A 183 -2.51 7.83 -20.08
CA ALA A 183 -1.36 8.65 -20.45
C ALA A 183 -1.02 9.68 -19.37
N PHE A 184 -2.03 10.39 -18.82
CA PHE A 184 -1.84 11.38 -17.79
C PHE A 184 -1.31 10.78 -16.49
N PHE A 185 -1.98 9.72 -15.98
CA PHE A 185 -1.59 9.11 -14.71
C PHE A 185 -0.28 8.33 -14.81
N LEU A 186 -0.05 7.54 -15.87
CA LEU A 186 1.21 6.81 -16.06
C LEU A 186 2.41 7.75 -16.22
N LEU A 187 2.22 8.91 -16.84
CA LEU A 187 3.29 9.91 -16.91
C LEU A 187 3.64 10.45 -15.52
N LEU A 188 2.64 10.80 -14.73
CA LEU A 188 2.82 11.30 -13.37
C LEU A 188 3.42 10.23 -12.44
N GLU A 189 2.88 9.02 -12.48
CA GLU A 189 3.37 7.87 -11.71
C GLU A 189 4.77 7.46 -12.15
N GLY A 190 5.10 7.58 -13.43
CA GLY A 190 6.43 7.37 -13.98
C GLY A 190 7.49 8.29 -13.37
N PHE A 191 7.18 9.56 -13.15
CA PHE A 191 8.08 10.48 -12.43
C PHE A 191 8.31 10.01 -10.99
N PHE A 192 7.26 9.59 -10.28
CA PHE A 192 7.42 9.05 -8.93
C PHE A 192 8.22 7.74 -8.90
N PHE A 193 8.00 6.88 -9.88
CA PHE A 193 8.73 5.62 -10.01
C PHE A 193 10.22 5.88 -10.25
N VAL A 194 10.58 6.75 -11.18
CA VAL A 194 11.98 7.14 -11.45
C VAL A 194 12.62 7.74 -10.19
N SER A 195 11.90 8.60 -9.48
CA SER A 195 12.37 9.14 -8.19
C SER A 195 12.56 8.05 -7.12
N SER A 196 11.71 7.04 -7.08
CA SER A 196 11.83 5.91 -6.16
C SER A 196 13.00 4.98 -6.54
N LEU A 197 13.29 4.84 -7.84
CA LEU A 197 14.44 4.05 -8.32
C LEU A 197 15.79 4.64 -7.88
N THR A 198 15.91 5.95 -7.69
CA THR A 198 17.17 6.54 -7.16
C THR A 198 17.49 6.04 -5.75
N LYS A 199 16.47 5.62 -5.00
CA LYS A 199 16.60 5.07 -3.65
C LYS A 199 16.64 3.53 -3.63
N PHE A 200 16.74 2.88 -4.80
CA PHE A 200 16.69 1.42 -4.93
C PHE A 200 17.70 0.72 -4.03
N PHE A 201 18.97 1.13 -4.08
CA PHE A 201 20.04 0.56 -3.27
C PHE A 201 19.94 0.87 -1.77
N HIS A 202 19.11 1.84 -1.37
CA HIS A 202 18.90 2.22 0.03
C HIS A 202 17.73 1.48 0.70
N GLY A 203 17.16 0.44 0.05
CA GLY A 203 16.07 -0.36 0.61
C GLY A 203 15.06 -0.84 -0.41
N GLY A 204 14.94 -0.21 -1.58
CA GLY A 204 13.98 -0.57 -2.61
C GLY A 204 14.15 -2.00 -3.17
N TYR A 205 15.37 -2.53 -3.17
CA TYR A 205 15.66 -3.91 -3.60
C TYR A 205 14.87 -4.96 -2.80
N PHE A 206 14.63 -4.68 -1.52
CA PHE A 206 13.88 -5.60 -0.64
C PHE A 206 12.45 -5.83 -1.14
N THR A 207 11.78 -4.78 -1.60
CA THR A 207 10.43 -4.87 -2.17
C THR A 207 10.37 -5.79 -3.38
N ILE A 208 11.34 -5.67 -4.29
CA ILE A 208 11.40 -6.53 -5.49
C ILE A 208 11.70 -7.98 -5.11
N LEU A 209 12.60 -8.20 -4.15
CA LEU A 209 12.91 -9.53 -3.65
C LEU A 209 11.67 -10.19 -3.04
N MET A 210 10.93 -9.49 -2.20
CA MET A 210 9.69 -10.00 -1.60
C MET A 210 8.61 -10.28 -2.65
N ALA A 211 8.45 -9.37 -3.63
CA ALA A 211 7.51 -9.57 -4.74
C ALA A 211 7.90 -10.81 -5.58
N ALA A 212 9.18 -10.98 -5.89
CA ALA A 212 9.68 -12.13 -6.64
C ALA A 212 9.49 -13.45 -5.87
N LEU A 213 9.68 -13.43 -4.55
CA LEU A 213 9.45 -14.60 -3.69
C LEU A 213 7.98 -15.02 -3.70
N ILE A 214 7.07 -14.07 -3.50
CA ILE A 214 5.62 -14.33 -3.52
C ILE A 214 5.19 -14.82 -4.90
N MET A 215 5.64 -14.15 -5.97
CA MET A 215 5.36 -14.57 -7.35
C MET A 215 5.91 -15.97 -7.64
N GLY A 216 7.11 -16.30 -7.15
CA GLY A 216 7.68 -17.65 -7.26
C GLY A 216 6.81 -18.72 -6.60
N ILE A 217 6.30 -18.44 -5.41
CA ILE A 217 5.37 -19.36 -4.70
C ILE A 217 4.08 -19.54 -5.54
N MET A 218 3.50 -18.45 -6.06
CA MET A 218 2.29 -18.50 -6.87
C MET A 218 2.50 -19.32 -8.15
N VAL A 219 3.60 -19.09 -8.86
CA VAL A 219 3.92 -19.84 -10.10
C VAL A 219 4.17 -21.31 -9.82
N CYS A 220 4.90 -21.65 -8.75
CA CYS A 220 5.13 -23.03 -8.35
C CYS A 220 3.82 -23.74 -8.00
N TRP A 221 2.95 -23.08 -7.26
CA TRP A 221 1.63 -23.62 -6.88
C TRP A 221 0.75 -23.84 -8.12
N TYR A 222 0.61 -22.84 -8.97
CA TYR A 222 -0.18 -22.91 -10.19
C TYR A 222 0.25 -24.04 -11.10
N ASN A 223 1.57 -24.18 -11.34
CA ASN A 223 2.12 -25.27 -12.15
C ASN A 223 1.90 -26.63 -11.49
N GLY A 224 2.05 -26.73 -10.18
CA GLY A 224 1.80 -27.96 -9.42
C GLY A 224 0.36 -28.43 -9.55
N THR A 225 -0.59 -27.53 -9.34
CA THR A 225 -2.04 -27.83 -9.48
C THR A 225 -2.40 -28.22 -10.92
N ALA A 226 -1.82 -27.56 -11.93
CA ALA A 226 -2.04 -27.90 -13.32
C ALA A 226 -1.53 -29.30 -13.69
N VAL A 227 -0.41 -29.74 -13.12
CA VAL A 227 0.14 -31.10 -13.32
C VAL A 227 -0.77 -32.13 -12.63
N GLU A 228 -1.21 -31.86 -11.41
CA GLU A 228 -2.12 -32.72 -10.66
C GLU A 228 -3.44 -32.95 -11.41
N GLN A 229 -4.09 -31.88 -11.89
CA GLN A 229 -5.32 -31.96 -12.67
C GLN A 229 -5.15 -32.78 -13.95
N ARG A 230 -4.00 -32.67 -14.64
CA ARG A 230 -3.70 -33.48 -15.83
C ARG A 230 -3.57 -34.97 -15.50
N GLN A 231 -3.00 -35.32 -14.37
CA GLN A 231 -2.87 -36.71 -13.94
C GLN A 231 -4.24 -37.31 -13.57
N PHE A 232 -5.12 -36.57 -12.91
CA PHE A 232 -6.47 -37.02 -12.61
C PHE A 232 -7.32 -37.24 -13.87
N THR A 233 -7.16 -36.39 -14.91
CA THR A 233 -7.87 -36.55 -16.18
C THR A 233 -7.36 -37.74 -17.01
N LEU A 234 -6.16 -38.24 -16.77
CA LEU A 234 -5.61 -39.41 -17.45
C LEU A 234 -5.98 -40.74 -16.75
N LEU A 235 -6.46 -40.68 -15.51
CA LEU A 235 -6.85 -41.86 -14.70
C LEU A 235 -8.35 -42.18 -14.75
N ASN A 236 -9.18 -41.28 -15.29
CA ASN A 236 -10.59 -41.43 -15.58
C ASN A 236 -10.85 -41.61 -17.09
#